data_e890d16d3bf4fab1943271bbce0b4f6b
#
_entry.id   e890d16d3bf4fab1943271bbce0b4f6b
#
_cell.length_a   1.000
_cell.length_b   1.000
_cell.length_c   1.000
_cell.angle_alpha   90.00
_cell.angle_beta   90.00
_cell.angle_gamma   90.00
#
_symmetry.space_group_name_H-M   'P 1'
#
loop_
_entity.id
_entity.type
_entity.pdbx_description
1 polymer ?
#
loop_
_entity_poly.entity_id
_entity_poly.type
_entity_poly.pdbx_seq_one_letter_code
_entity_poly.pdbx_strand_id
1 'polypeptide(L)'
;MASSSSSSEARGGSSEEERSVRLPIAGGAVPEADSLDPEEAILQRSIQLEEVDSDVFLASADDLFRPLGARGVFGGQTICQTLHAAILSVPSAFAVHSFHGYFLLAGDAKRNIIFHVQRVRDGGSFATRSVEAKQRGKIIFMATVQFHRPEPSKGLDVAADMPAVIGPDGLKSDRDILQEMADNPRFSSRMREFYRQTLARPARAERRSVPRPAGVDPMEPVEFYWTRVSGRLSGNHSEIHLICLAYMSDMGMLSCAYAPFGGISAQHPSMLVSLDHSMWFHSTDFRADDWLLFQIRCVRAAGARILSVCRVWTQAGQLIFSCAQEGLARHAEPLRRLEDTPKAKL
;
A
#
# COMPACT_ATOMS: atom_id res chain seq x y z
N MET A 1 -77.10 27.10 -1.07
CA MET A 1 -77.36 26.50 -2.38
C MET A 1 -76.05 26.05 -2.99
N ALA A 2 -76.01 24.81 -3.39
CA ALA A 2 -75.02 24.11 -4.24
C ALA A 2 -73.57 24.08 -3.73
N SER A 3 -73.05 23.05 -3.11
CA SER A 3 -72.64 21.69 -3.53
C SER A 3 -71.80 21.65 -4.79
N SER A 4 -70.49 21.38 -4.64
CA SER A 4 -69.75 20.51 -5.55
C SER A 4 -68.53 19.94 -4.86
N SER A 5 -68.55 18.65 -4.75
CA SER A 5 -67.49 17.73 -4.37
C SER A 5 -66.41 17.66 -5.45
N SER A 6 -65.15 17.57 -5.06
CA SER A 6 -64.13 16.93 -5.90
C SER A 6 -63.09 16.20 -5.04
N SER A 7 -63.01 14.96 -5.36
CA SER A 7 -62.21 13.86 -4.86
C SER A 7 -60.72 14.15 -4.80
N SER A 8 -60.12 13.74 -3.67
CA SER A 8 -58.70 13.62 -3.44
C SER A 8 -58.18 12.35 -4.10
N GLU A 9 -57.33 12.45 -5.09
CA GLU A 9 -56.46 11.36 -5.50
C GLU A 9 -55.11 11.46 -4.76
N ALA A 10 -54.91 10.51 -3.87
CA ALA A 10 -53.61 10.23 -3.26
C ALA A 10 -52.72 9.57 -4.34
N ARG A 11 -51.67 10.27 -4.72
CA ARG A 11 -50.54 9.65 -5.42
C ARG A 11 -49.47 9.26 -4.39
N GLY A 12 -49.47 7.97 -4.03
CA GLY A 12 -48.34 7.31 -3.42
C GLY A 12 -47.22 7.19 -4.43
N GLY A 13 -46.20 7.99 -4.28
CA GLY A 13 -44.91 7.82 -4.94
C GLY A 13 -44.00 7.05 -4.02
N SER A 14 -43.98 5.72 -4.14
CA SER A 14 -42.90 4.93 -3.58
C SER A 14 -41.64 5.18 -4.41
N SER A 15 -40.74 5.98 -3.90
CA SER A 15 -39.35 6.03 -4.36
C SER A 15 -38.68 4.71 -3.95
N GLU A 16 -38.74 3.71 -4.81
CA GLU A 16 -37.76 2.65 -4.80
C GLU A 16 -36.42 3.29 -5.13
N GLU A 17 -35.65 3.61 -4.08
CA GLU A 17 -34.23 3.79 -4.21
C GLU A 17 -33.66 2.51 -4.82
N GLU A 18 -33.25 2.58 -6.10
CA GLU A 18 -32.39 1.61 -6.73
C GLU A 18 -31.16 1.44 -5.83
N ARG A 19 -31.18 0.46 -4.96
CA ARG A 19 -29.95 -0.11 -4.38
C ARG A 19 -29.18 -0.67 -5.56
N SER A 20 -28.25 0.11 -6.08
CA SER A 20 -27.21 -0.35 -6.98
C SER A 20 -26.47 -1.45 -6.22
N VAL A 21 -26.80 -2.71 -6.57
CA VAL A 21 -26.11 -3.89 -6.06
C VAL A 21 -24.67 -3.76 -6.56
N ARG A 22 -23.76 -3.36 -5.70
CA ARG A 22 -22.34 -3.58 -5.95
C ARG A 22 -22.18 -5.08 -6.12
N LEU A 23 -21.83 -5.51 -7.33
CA LEU A 23 -21.31 -6.84 -7.50
C LEU A 23 -20.07 -6.93 -6.60
N PRO A 24 -19.97 -7.92 -5.71
CA PRO A 24 -18.78 -8.09 -4.90
C PRO A 24 -17.59 -8.13 -5.84
N ILE A 25 -16.48 -7.50 -5.45
CA ILE A 25 -15.19 -7.80 -6.05
C ILE A 25 -14.99 -9.29 -5.74
N ALA A 26 -15.46 -10.16 -6.65
CA ALA A 26 -15.50 -11.62 -6.56
C ALA A 26 -15.61 -12.17 -5.12
N GLY A 27 -16.71 -11.88 -4.41
CA GLY A 27 -17.12 -12.56 -3.18
C GLY A 27 -17.85 -13.86 -3.54
N GLY A 28 -17.23 -14.68 -4.36
CA GLY A 28 -17.54 -16.10 -4.46
C GLY A 28 -16.77 -16.83 -3.37
N ALA A 29 -17.30 -17.95 -2.85
CA ALA A 29 -16.57 -18.87 -2.00
C ALA A 29 -15.14 -19.01 -2.54
N VAL A 30 -14.14 -18.94 -1.63
CA VAL A 30 -12.72 -19.10 -1.97
C VAL A 30 -12.62 -20.31 -2.91
N PRO A 31 -12.22 -20.14 -4.18
CA PRO A 31 -12.10 -21.27 -5.08
C PRO A 31 -11.10 -22.25 -4.48
N GLU A 32 -11.36 -23.55 -4.55
CA GLU A 32 -10.39 -24.57 -4.18
C GLU A 32 -9.08 -24.27 -4.91
N ALA A 33 -7.94 -24.47 -4.24
CA ALA A 33 -6.60 -24.04 -4.69
C ALA A 33 -6.23 -24.51 -6.13
N ASP A 34 -6.90 -25.51 -6.65
CA ASP A 34 -6.67 -26.10 -7.98
C ASP A 34 -7.46 -25.43 -9.14
N SER A 35 -8.36 -24.46 -8.86
CA SER A 35 -9.19 -23.80 -9.88
C SER A 35 -8.76 -22.39 -10.25
N LEU A 36 -7.63 -21.91 -9.73
CA LEU A 36 -7.18 -20.53 -9.89
C LEU A 36 -6.41 -20.39 -11.20
N ASP A 37 -6.72 -19.32 -11.94
CA ASP A 37 -5.91 -18.90 -13.07
C ASP A 37 -4.48 -18.65 -12.57
N PRO A 38 -3.48 -19.37 -13.08
CA PRO A 38 -2.08 -19.20 -12.66
C PRO A 38 -1.54 -17.79 -12.92
N GLU A 39 -2.23 -16.99 -13.75
CA GLU A 39 -1.88 -15.59 -14.02
C GLU A 39 -2.50 -14.60 -13.01
N GLU A 40 -3.44 -15.04 -12.16
CA GLU A 40 -4.07 -14.15 -11.19
C GLU A 40 -3.06 -13.71 -10.11
N ALA A 41 -3.06 -12.40 -9.82
CA ALA A 41 -2.13 -11.83 -8.85
C ALA A 41 -2.39 -12.34 -7.43
N ILE A 42 -1.36 -12.91 -6.80
CA ILE A 42 -1.41 -13.38 -5.40
C ILE A 42 -1.82 -12.26 -4.45
N LEU A 43 -1.41 -11.02 -4.74
CA LEU A 43 -1.81 -9.86 -3.95
C LEU A 43 -3.33 -9.68 -3.95
N GLN A 44 -3.99 -9.84 -5.10
CA GLN A 44 -5.44 -9.68 -5.22
C GLN A 44 -6.21 -10.59 -4.25
N ARG A 45 -5.75 -11.82 -4.04
CA ARG A 45 -6.33 -12.73 -3.04
C ARG A 45 -6.02 -12.29 -1.62
N SER A 46 -4.78 -11.88 -1.37
CA SER A 46 -4.33 -11.50 -0.02
C SER A 46 -5.01 -10.26 0.56
N ILE A 47 -5.71 -9.48 -0.28
CA ILE A 47 -6.41 -8.27 0.15
C ILE A 47 -7.92 -8.46 0.29
N GLN A 48 -8.44 -9.67 0.01
CA GLN A 48 -9.87 -9.95 0.14
C GLN A 48 -10.33 -9.85 1.59
N LEU A 49 -11.58 -9.43 1.76
CA LEU A 49 -12.23 -9.31 3.05
C LEU A 49 -13.60 -10.01 2.98
N GLU A 50 -13.94 -10.74 4.02
CA GLU A 50 -15.27 -11.28 4.25
C GLU A 50 -16.06 -10.28 5.11
N GLU A 51 -17.26 -9.87 4.66
CA GLU A 51 -18.19 -9.10 5.48
C GLU A 51 -18.87 -10.06 6.47
N VAL A 52 -18.61 -9.89 7.77
CA VAL A 52 -19.13 -10.76 8.83
C VAL A 52 -20.31 -10.13 9.57
N ASP A 53 -20.45 -8.81 9.50
CA ASP A 53 -21.56 -8.02 9.99
C ASP A 53 -21.54 -6.65 9.31
N SER A 54 -22.60 -5.86 9.46
CA SER A 54 -22.68 -4.50 8.91
C SER A 54 -21.47 -3.67 9.35
N ASP A 55 -20.69 -3.18 8.36
CA ASP A 55 -19.46 -2.41 8.60
C ASP A 55 -18.37 -3.16 9.41
N VAL A 56 -18.43 -4.51 9.44
CA VAL A 56 -17.44 -5.38 10.09
C VAL A 56 -16.91 -6.40 9.08
N PHE A 57 -15.60 -6.37 8.85
CA PHE A 57 -14.93 -7.19 7.85
C PHE A 57 -13.84 -8.05 8.49
N LEU A 58 -13.56 -9.21 7.89
CA LEU A 58 -12.57 -10.17 8.35
C LEU A 58 -11.53 -10.43 7.25
N ALA A 59 -10.25 -10.37 7.61
CA ALA A 59 -9.18 -10.93 6.82
C ALA A 59 -8.74 -12.27 7.43
N SER A 60 -8.74 -13.33 6.62
CA SER A 60 -8.32 -14.67 7.04
C SER A 60 -6.83 -14.70 7.37
N ALA A 61 -6.46 -15.43 8.43
CA ALA A 61 -5.08 -15.69 8.80
C ALA A 61 -4.29 -16.41 7.69
N ASP A 62 -4.97 -17.21 6.85
CA ASP A 62 -4.36 -17.98 5.77
C ASP A 62 -3.81 -17.05 4.65
N ASP A 63 -4.37 -15.85 4.52
CA ASP A 63 -3.97 -14.85 3.53
C ASP A 63 -2.97 -13.82 4.07
N LEU A 64 -2.71 -13.84 5.38
CA LEU A 64 -1.83 -12.86 6.00
C LEU A 64 -0.36 -13.15 5.70
N PHE A 65 0.34 -12.13 5.25
CA PHE A 65 1.76 -12.21 4.93
C PHE A 65 2.63 -11.62 6.03
N ARG A 66 3.58 -12.40 6.49
CA ARG A 66 4.65 -11.95 7.36
C ARG A 66 6.00 -12.12 6.65
N PRO A 67 6.73 -11.02 6.36
CA PRO A 67 8.08 -11.12 5.81
C PRO A 67 9.01 -11.93 6.72
N LEU A 68 10.03 -12.57 6.14
CA LEU A 68 11.04 -13.28 6.91
C LEU A 68 11.78 -12.30 7.85
N GLY A 69 11.91 -12.69 9.12
CA GLY A 69 12.53 -11.85 10.13
C GLY A 69 11.62 -10.73 10.69
N ALA A 70 10.46 -10.48 10.09
CA ALA A 70 9.51 -9.48 10.60
C ALA A 70 8.82 -9.95 11.89
N ARG A 71 8.46 -8.99 12.75
CA ARG A 71 7.76 -9.25 14.03
C ARG A 71 6.29 -9.62 13.84
N GLY A 72 5.66 -9.12 12.78
CA GLY A 72 4.23 -9.26 12.55
C GLY A 72 3.85 -9.26 11.08
N VAL A 73 2.55 -9.14 10.83
CA VAL A 73 1.97 -8.97 9.49
C VAL A 73 2.63 -7.78 8.80
N PHE A 74 2.85 -7.87 7.49
CA PHE A 74 3.36 -6.76 6.69
C PHE A 74 2.45 -5.53 6.80
N GLY A 75 3.03 -4.36 7.10
CA GLY A 75 2.26 -3.14 7.31
C GLY A 75 1.41 -2.76 6.12
N GLY A 76 1.96 -2.85 4.91
CA GLY A 76 1.24 -2.58 3.67
C GLY A 76 -0.02 -3.45 3.49
N GLN A 77 -0.01 -4.69 3.99
CA GLN A 77 -1.22 -5.53 3.96
C GLN A 77 -2.28 -5.01 4.93
N THR A 78 -1.89 -4.63 6.13
CA THR A 78 -2.83 -4.05 7.10
C THR A 78 -3.41 -2.73 6.59
N ILE A 79 -2.57 -1.86 5.98
CA ILE A 79 -3.00 -0.60 5.35
C ILE A 79 -4.03 -0.86 4.25
N CYS A 80 -3.69 -1.72 3.27
CA CYS A 80 -4.55 -1.94 2.12
C CYS A 80 -5.88 -2.62 2.48
N GLN A 81 -5.89 -3.54 3.45
CA GLN A 81 -7.11 -4.16 3.96
C GLN A 81 -7.98 -3.16 4.75
N THR A 82 -7.35 -2.25 5.53
CA THR A 82 -8.06 -1.15 6.20
C THR A 82 -8.71 -0.21 5.18
N LEU A 83 -7.99 0.15 4.11
CA LEU A 83 -8.52 0.94 3.01
C LEU A 83 -9.67 0.22 2.31
N HIS A 84 -9.52 -1.09 2.03
CA HIS A 84 -10.56 -1.91 1.40
C HIS A 84 -11.84 -1.93 2.23
N ALA A 85 -11.75 -2.17 3.55
CA ALA A 85 -12.90 -2.12 4.45
C ALA A 85 -13.63 -0.76 4.40
N ALA A 86 -12.86 0.34 4.37
CA ALA A 86 -13.44 1.68 4.22
C ALA A 86 -14.13 1.87 2.87
N ILE A 87 -13.55 1.41 1.76
CA ILE A 87 -14.13 1.48 0.40
C ILE A 87 -15.46 0.71 0.34
N LEU A 88 -15.53 -0.49 0.93
CA LEU A 88 -16.74 -1.31 0.93
C LEU A 88 -17.93 -0.64 1.67
N SER A 89 -17.66 0.32 2.55
CA SER A 89 -18.66 1.01 3.38
C SER A 89 -19.21 2.30 2.76
N VAL A 90 -18.73 2.72 1.58
CA VAL A 90 -19.18 3.95 0.91
C VAL A 90 -19.85 3.63 -0.44
N PRO A 91 -20.79 4.47 -0.91
CA PRO A 91 -21.36 4.32 -2.26
C PRO A 91 -20.29 4.45 -3.35
N SER A 92 -20.47 3.74 -4.47
CA SER A 92 -19.50 3.73 -5.61
C SER A 92 -19.28 5.09 -6.28
N ALA A 93 -20.18 6.06 -6.03
CA ALA A 93 -20.04 7.43 -6.52
C ALA A 93 -18.92 8.23 -5.81
N PHE A 94 -18.35 7.68 -4.74
CA PHE A 94 -17.26 8.31 -3.98
C PHE A 94 -15.94 7.62 -4.28
N ALA A 95 -14.89 8.41 -4.52
CA ALA A 95 -13.52 7.96 -4.65
C ALA A 95 -12.72 8.33 -3.41
N VAL A 96 -11.85 7.44 -2.96
CA VAL A 96 -10.89 7.75 -1.88
C VAL A 96 -9.92 8.83 -2.37
N HIS A 97 -9.62 9.80 -1.50
CA HIS A 97 -8.61 10.82 -1.79
C HIS A 97 -7.53 10.92 -0.71
N SER A 98 -7.82 10.55 0.55
CA SER A 98 -6.80 10.55 1.61
C SER A 98 -7.03 9.47 2.66
N PHE A 99 -5.93 9.07 3.28
CA PHE A 99 -5.87 8.05 4.32
C PHE A 99 -4.78 8.42 5.33
N HIS A 100 -5.06 8.35 6.64
CA HIS A 100 -4.11 8.63 7.71
C HIS A 100 -4.26 7.58 8.81
N GLY A 101 -3.19 6.84 9.07
CA GLY A 101 -3.25 5.72 10.02
C GLY A 101 -2.02 5.56 10.89
N TYR A 102 -2.22 4.88 12.04
CA TYR A 102 -1.19 4.58 13.04
C TYR A 102 -1.07 3.09 13.30
N PHE A 103 0.16 2.59 13.32
CA PHE A 103 0.49 1.25 13.79
C PHE A 103 0.64 1.27 15.32
N LEU A 104 -0.18 0.49 16.01
CA LEU A 104 -0.23 0.47 17.47
C LEU A 104 0.41 -0.79 18.05
N LEU A 105 0.20 -1.95 17.41
CA LEU A 105 0.74 -3.24 17.81
C LEU A 105 1.12 -4.07 16.59
N ALA A 106 2.09 -4.99 16.74
CA ALA A 106 2.40 -5.96 15.70
C ALA A 106 1.24 -6.95 15.52
N GLY A 107 0.76 -7.10 14.28
CA GLY A 107 -0.26 -8.09 13.93
C GLY A 107 0.29 -9.51 13.94
N ASP A 108 -0.45 -10.46 14.52
CA ASP A 108 -0.13 -11.89 14.52
C ASP A 108 -0.64 -12.53 13.22
N ALA A 109 0.29 -12.97 12.35
CA ALA A 109 -0.07 -13.58 11.07
C ALA A 109 -0.75 -14.97 11.19
N LYS A 110 -0.90 -15.50 12.40
CA LYS A 110 -1.61 -16.76 12.65
C LYS A 110 -3.05 -16.55 13.11
N ARG A 111 -3.57 -15.33 13.02
CA ARG A 111 -4.89 -14.94 13.52
C ARG A 111 -5.57 -14.02 12.55
N ASN A 112 -6.85 -14.22 12.35
CA ASN A 112 -7.69 -13.30 11.59
C ASN A 112 -7.57 -11.88 12.12
N ILE A 113 -7.67 -10.90 11.23
CA ILE A 113 -7.81 -9.48 11.56
C ILE A 113 -9.27 -9.10 11.33
N ILE A 114 -9.88 -8.43 12.31
CA ILE A 114 -11.25 -7.91 12.20
C ILE A 114 -11.16 -6.40 12.05
N PHE A 115 -11.81 -5.88 11.00
CA PHE A 115 -11.87 -4.46 10.68
C PHE A 115 -13.26 -3.94 11.05
N HIS A 116 -13.32 -3.00 12.00
CA HIS A 116 -14.55 -2.30 12.37
C HIS A 116 -14.53 -0.94 11.69
N VAL A 117 -15.54 -0.68 10.87
CA VAL A 117 -15.68 0.61 10.17
C VAL A 117 -16.74 1.45 10.88
N GLN A 118 -16.37 2.66 11.25
CA GLN A 118 -17.28 3.65 11.77
C GLN A 118 -17.60 4.69 10.69
N ARG A 119 -18.87 4.91 10.40
CA ARG A 119 -19.34 5.96 9.50
C ARG A 119 -19.33 7.29 10.26
N VAL A 120 -18.20 8.03 10.15
CA VAL A 120 -18.02 9.31 10.86
C VAL A 120 -18.86 10.41 10.22
N ARG A 121 -18.94 10.40 8.86
CA ARG A 121 -19.70 11.38 8.09
C ARG A 121 -20.15 10.79 6.76
N ASP A 122 -21.42 11.04 6.42
CA ASP A 122 -21.98 10.83 5.10
C ASP A 122 -22.60 12.16 4.62
N GLY A 123 -21.89 12.87 3.75
CA GLY A 123 -22.31 14.13 3.16
C GLY A 123 -22.57 13.99 1.66
N GLY A 124 -23.08 15.04 1.02
CA GLY A 124 -23.37 15.04 -0.42
C GLY A 124 -22.10 14.92 -1.28
N SER A 125 -21.01 15.59 -0.91
CA SER A 125 -19.74 15.64 -1.67
C SER A 125 -18.60 14.88 -0.99
N PHE A 126 -18.64 14.70 0.33
CA PHE A 126 -17.58 14.04 1.11
C PHE A 126 -18.15 12.99 2.06
N ALA A 127 -17.42 11.88 2.23
CA ALA A 127 -17.68 10.89 3.26
C ALA A 127 -16.38 10.61 4.05
N THR A 128 -16.51 10.29 5.35
CA THR A 128 -15.38 9.98 6.22
C THR A 128 -15.65 8.67 6.95
N ARG A 129 -14.65 7.81 6.99
CA ARG A 129 -14.63 6.54 7.72
C ARG A 129 -13.49 6.51 8.72
N SER A 130 -13.75 6.03 9.92
CA SER A 130 -12.72 5.58 10.86
C SER A 130 -12.72 4.06 10.87
N VAL A 131 -11.55 3.45 10.76
CA VAL A 131 -11.42 1.98 10.71
C VAL A 131 -10.43 1.54 11.78
N GLU A 132 -10.83 0.55 12.58
CA GLU A 132 -9.98 -0.11 13.56
C GLU A 132 -9.74 -1.57 13.15
N ALA A 133 -8.48 -1.92 12.89
CA ALA A 133 -8.04 -3.30 12.69
C ALA A 133 -7.72 -3.93 14.05
N LYS A 134 -8.37 -5.04 14.40
CA LYS A 134 -8.29 -5.67 15.72
C LYS A 134 -7.86 -7.12 15.67
N GLN A 135 -7.11 -7.52 16.69
CA GLN A 135 -6.83 -8.92 17.01
C GLN A 135 -6.96 -9.11 18.53
N ARG A 136 -7.65 -10.16 18.99
CA ARG A 136 -7.87 -10.45 20.43
C ARG A 136 -8.44 -9.24 21.18
N GLY A 137 -9.35 -8.50 20.57
CA GLY A 137 -9.97 -7.31 21.18
C GLY A 137 -9.06 -6.09 21.28
N LYS A 138 -7.80 -6.16 20.81
CA LYS A 138 -6.85 -5.05 20.82
C LYS A 138 -6.72 -4.44 19.43
N ILE A 139 -6.70 -3.12 19.36
CA ILE A 139 -6.42 -2.39 18.12
C ILE A 139 -4.94 -2.58 17.77
N ILE A 140 -4.65 -3.13 16.59
CA ILE A 140 -3.29 -3.27 16.05
C ILE A 140 -2.94 -2.13 15.10
N PHE A 141 -3.97 -1.59 14.42
CA PHE A 141 -3.85 -0.46 13.50
C PHE A 141 -5.17 0.31 13.48
N MET A 142 -5.13 1.62 13.29
CA MET A 142 -6.32 2.46 13.11
C MET A 142 -6.06 3.52 12.04
N ALA A 143 -7.11 3.89 11.29
CA ALA A 143 -7.00 4.93 10.28
C ALA A 143 -8.30 5.72 10.11
N THR A 144 -8.14 6.97 9.64
CA THR A 144 -9.22 7.79 9.09
C THR A 144 -9.05 7.87 7.58
N VAL A 145 -10.13 7.59 6.85
CA VAL A 145 -10.16 7.57 5.39
C VAL A 145 -11.22 8.55 4.91
N GLN A 146 -10.83 9.42 3.96
CA GLN A 146 -11.75 10.37 3.34
C GLN A 146 -12.01 10.06 1.89
N PHE A 147 -13.24 10.29 1.50
CA PHE A 147 -13.77 10.08 0.17
C PHE A 147 -14.44 11.36 -0.33
N HIS A 148 -14.40 11.59 -1.64
CA HIS A 148 -15.13 12.68 -2.27
C HIS A 148 -15.81 12.19 -3.55
N ARG A 149 -16.85 12.90 -3.98
CA ARG A 149 -17.39 12.74 -5.33
C ARG A 149 -16.47 13.44 -6.31
N PRO A 150 -15.93 12.74 -7.33
CA PRO A 150 -15.07 13.39 -8.32
C PRO A 150 -15.78 14.56 -8.99
N GLU A 151 -15.06 15.66 -9.10
CA GLU A 151 -15.53 16.87 -9.78
C GLU A 151 -14.62 17.17 -10.96
N PRO A 152 -15.14 17.64 -12.10
CA PRO A 152 -14.31 18.05 -13.22
C PRO A 152 -13.43 19.23 -12.83
N SER A 153 -12.13 19.14 -13.11
CA SER A 153 -11.21 20.27 -12.92
C SER A 153 -11.59 21.44 -13.81
N LYS A 154 -11.62 22.66 -13.24
CA LYS A 154 -11.95 23.90 -13.96
C LYS A 154 -10.74 24.84 -13.98
N GLY A 155 -9.57 24.32 -14.40
CA GLY A 155 -8.41 25.14 -14.73
C GLY A 155 -7.23 25.06 -13.78
N LEU A 156 -7.37 24.57 -12.54
CA LEU A 156 -6.22 24.31 -11.66
C LEU A 156 -5.81 22.85 -11.80
N ASP A 157 -4.69 22.63 -12.51
CA ASP A 157 -4.05 21.32 -12.65
C ASP A 157 -2.52 21.53 -12.62
N VAL A 158 -1.91 21.26 -11.46
CA VAL A 158 -0.49 21.44 -11.21
C VAL A 158 0.03 20.22 -10.45
N ALA A 159 1.06 19.56 -10.97
CA ALA A 159 1.68 18.41 -10.37
C ALA A 159 3.21 18.53 -10.40
N ALA A 160 3.89 17.78 -9.54
CA ALA A 160 5.34 17.64 -9.62
C ALA A 160 5.72 16.77 -10.83
N ASP A 161 6.73 17.20 -11.57
CA ASP A 161 7.28 16.46 -12.71
C ASP A 161 7.87 15.12 -12.26
N MET A 162 7.72 14.12 -13.13
CA MET A 162 8.39 12.83 -12.96
C MET A 162 9.91 13.01 -13.13
N PRO A 163 10.73 12.48 -12.21
CA PRO A 163 12.18 12.50 -12.38
C PRO A 163 12.62 11.78 -13.65
N ALA A 164 13.62 12.33 -14.33
CA ALA A 164 14.25 11.67 -15.48
C ALA A 164 15.09 10.47 -15.01
N VAL A 165 14.56 9.28 -15.19
CA VAL A 165 15.17 8.01 -14.77
C VAL A 165 15.16 7.00 -15.93
N ILE A 166 16.02 5.99 -15.83
CA ILE A 166 16.00 4.84 -16.75
C ILE A 166 14.68 4.08 -16.57
N GLY A 167 14.05 3.69 -17.67
CA GLY A 167 12.84 2.85 -17.66
C GLY A 167 13.08 1.46 -17.04
N PRO A 168 12.01 0.72 -16.74
CA PRO A 168 12.13 -0.57 -16.06
C PRO A 168 12.82 -1.65 -16.91
N ASP A 169 12.75 -1.54 -18.24
CA ASP A 169 13.32 -2.54 -19.14
C ASP A 169 14.86 -2.54 -19.05
N GLY A 170 15.43 -3.72 -18.92
CA GLY A 170 16.88 -3.88 -18.76
C GLY A 170 17.40 -3.71 -17.32
N LEU A 171 16.57 -3.28 -16.36
CA LEU A 171 16.94 -3.28 -14.95
C LEU A 171 16.71 -4.67 -14.33
N LYS A 172 17.65 -5.07 -13.48
CA LYS A 172 17.49 -6.32 -12.68
C LYS A 172 16.33 -6.16 -11.70
N SER A 173 15.54 -7.23 -11.57
CA SER A 173 14.55 -7.29 -10.51
C SER A 173 15.21 -7.51 -9.14
N ASP A 174 14.52 -7.15 -8.06
CA ASP A 174 14.98 -7.48 -6.70
C ASP A 174 15.18 -9.00 -6.53
N ARG A 175 14.41 -9.83 -7.24
CA ARG A 175 14.56 -11.30 -7.21
C ARG A 175 15.86 -11.75 -7.89
N ASP A 176 16.26 -11.13 -9.02
CA ASP A 176 17.54 -11.44 -9.67
C ASP A 176 18.69 -11.07 -8.75
N ILE A 177 18.62 -9.91 -8.09
CA ILE A 177 19.62 -9.48 -7.11
C ILE A 177 19.68 -10.43 -5.91
N LEU A 178 18.55 -10.85 -5.37
CA LEU A 178 18.48 -11.81 -4.29
C LEU A 178 19.06 -13.19 -4.70
N GLN A 179 18.84 -13.61 -5.96
CA GLN A 179 19.43 -14.84 -6.50
C GLN A 179 20.96 -14.75 -6.58
N GLU A 180 21.48 -13.62 -7.10
CA GLU A 180 22.92 -13.37 -7.11
C GLU A 180 23.52 -13.38 -5.70
N MET A 181 22.83 -12.80 -4.71
CA MET A 181 23.27 -12.81 -3.31
C MET A 181 23.22 -14.21 -2.70
N ALA A 182 22.20 -15.03 -3.04
CA ALA A 182 22.05 -16.40 -2.56
C ALA A 182 23.18 -17.32 -3.09
N ASP A 183 23.70 -17.02 -4.28
CA ASP A 183 24.75 -17.80 -4.91
C ASP A 183 26.16 -17.29 -4.64
N ASN A 184 26.30 -16.07 -4.12
CA ASN A 184 27.58 -15.42 -3.88
C ASN A 184 28.29 -15.97 -2.62
N PRO A 185 29.45 -16.62 -2.75
CA PRO A 185 30.18 -17.22 -1.63
C PRO A 185 30.74 -16.21 -0.63
N ARG A 186 30.78 -14.91 -0.98
CA ARG A 186 31.20 -13.84 -0.05
C ARG A 186 30.20 -13.63 1.09
N PHE A 187 28.95 -14.02 0.92
CA PHE A 187 27.96 -14.01 2.00
C PHE A 187 28.07 -15.29 2.85
N SER A 188 27.81 -15.18 4.15
CA SER A 188 27.76 -16.33 5.05
C SER A 188 26.69 -17.35 4.61
N SER A 189 26.87 -18.61 4.96
CA SER A 189 25.88 -19.67 4.67
C SER A 189 24.48 -19.32 5.21
N ARG A 190 24.43 -18.69 6.39
CA ARG A 190 23.17 -18.21 7.00
C ARG A 190 22.48 -17.13 6.15
N MET A 191 23.24 -16.16 5.62
CA MET A 191 22.69 -15.11 4.76
C MET A 191 22.20 -15.69 3.43
N ARG A 192 22.97 -16.56 2.82
CA ARG A 192 22.57 -17.21 1.56
C ARG A 192 21.29 -18.04 1.73
N GLU A 193 21.17 -18.75 2.85
CA GLU A 193 19.96 -19.50 3.17
C GLU A 193 18.74 -18.57 3.39
N PHE A 194 18.92 -17.46 4.06
CA PHE A 194 17.87 -16.44 4.21
C PHE A 194 17.37 -15.92 2.85
N TYR A 195 18.29 -15.66 1.91
CA TYR A 195 17.93 -15.22 0.55
C TYR A 195 17.17 -16.32 -0.21
N ARG A 196 17.61 -17.59 -0.13
CA ARG A 196 16.89 -18.73 -0.74
C ARG A 196 15.48 -18.88 -0.19
N GLN A 197 15.32 -18.79 1.12
CA GLN A 197 13.99 -18.84 1.75
C GLN A 197 13.10 -17.68 1.34
N THR A 198 13.68 -16.51 1.11
CA THR A 198 12.94 -15.35 0.58
C THR A 198 12.50 -15.60 -0.86
N LEU A 199 13.38 -16.14 -1.70
CA LEU A 199 13.10 -16.49 -3.09
C LEU A 199 12.08 -17.61 -3.26
N ALA A 200 12.04 -18.56 -2.34
CA ALA A 200 11.06 -19.66 -2.34
C ALA A 200 9.61 -19.15 -2.11
N ARG A 201 9.43 -17.93 -1.64
CA ARG A 201 8.11 -17.33 -1.44
C ARG A 201 7.65 -16.62 -2.70
N PRO A 202 6.36 -16.75 -3.08
CA PRO A 202 5.84 -16.01 -4.21
C PRO A 202 5.87 -14.50 -3.93
N ALA A 203 6.31 -13.75 -4.94
CA ALA A 203 6.33 -12.29 -4.86
C ALA A 203 4.92 -11.73 -5.09
N ARG A 204 4.51 -10.76 -4.28
CA ARG A 204 3.25 -10.02 -4.44
C ARG A 204 3.42 -8.79 -5.31
N ALA A 205 4.63 -8.27 -5.37
CA ALA A 205 5.00 -7.16 -6.24
C ALA A 205 6.39 -7.43 -6.83
N GLU A 206 6.61 -7.01 -8.07
CA GLU A 206 7.92 -6.96 -8.72
C GLU A 206 8.49 -5.56 -8.53
N ARG A 207 9.75 -5.47 -8.14
CA ARG A 207 10.46 -4.21 -7.96
C ARG A 207 11.81 -4.26 -8.69
N ARG A 208 12.18 -3.12 -9.30
CA ARG A 208 13.46 -2.90 -9.96
C ARG A 208 14.06 -1.60 -9.46
N SER A 209 15.20 -1.71 -8.78
CA SER A 209 15.92 -0.54 -8.29
C SER A 209 16.50 0.26 -9.45
N VAL A 210 16.25 1.57 -9.45
CA VAL A 210 16.78 2.48 -10.46
C VAL A 210 18.12 3.03 -9.97
N PRO A 211 19.17 2.96 -10.78
CA PRO A 211 20.42 3.65 -10.47
C PRO A 211 20.16 5.13 -10.20
N ARG A 212 20.88 5.70 -9.26
CA ARG A 212 20.74 7.12 -8.90
C ARG A 212 20.92 8.00 -10.13
N PRO A 213 19.98 8.91 -10.42
CA PRO A 213 20.09 9.81 -11.56
C PRO A 213 21.33 10.71 -11.47
N ALA A 214 21.87 11.09 -12.63
CA ALA A 214 22.96 12.03 -12.69
C ALA A 214 22.57 13.37 -12.04
N GLY A 215 23.48 13.96 -11.26
CA GLY A 215 23.23 15.23 -10.54
C GLY A 215 22.56 15.08 -9.17
N VAL A 216 22.09 13.89 -8.78
CA VAL A 216 21.64 13.63 -7.42
C VAL A 216 22.83 13.27 -6.55
N ASP A 217 23.02 14.00 -5.45
CA ASP A 217 24.13 13.77 -4.51
C ASP A 217 24.09 12.30 -4.02
N PRO A 218 25.22 11.55 -4.10
CA PRO A 218 25.34 10.21 -3.55
C PRO A 218 24.94 10.09 -2.08
N MET A 219 25.10 11.17 -1.31
CA MET A 219 24.74 11.21 0.11
C MET A 219 23.29 11.63 0.36
N GLU A 220 22.56 12.02 -0.68
CA GLU A 220 21.14 12.33 -0.53
C GLU A 220 20.34 11.06 -0.22
N PRO A 221 19.53 11.05 0.86
CA PRO A 221 18.76 9.87 1.24
C PRO A 221 17.49 9.75 0.38
N VAL A 222 17.69 9.47 -0.89
CA VAL A 222 16.63 9.26 -1.88
C VAL A 222 16.85 7.96 -2.65
N GLU A 223 15.78 7.23 -2.88
CA GLU A 223 15.76 6.00 -3.67
C GLU A 223 14.66 6.07 -4.74
N PHE A 224 14.92 5.41 -5.86
CA PHE A 224 13.98 5.31 -6.97
C PHE A 224 13.81 3.85 -7.35
N TYR A 225 12.58 3.41 -7.56
CA TYR A 225 12.30 2.09 -8.11
C TYR A 225 11.03 2.06 -8.94
N TRP A 226 11.08 1.23 -9.97
CA TRP A 226 9.89 0.78 -10.66
C TRP A 226 9.28 -0.38 -9.89
N THR A 227 7.99 -0.29 -9.62
CA THR A 227 7.25 -1.33 -8.90
C THR A 227 5.92 -1.59 -9.60
N ARG A 228 5.51 -2.85 -9.65
CA ARG A 228 4.19 -3.28 -10.11
C ARG A 228 3.72 -4.49 -9.30
N VAL A 229 2.44 -4.77 -9.29
CA VAL A 229 1.90 -6.03 -8.77
C VAL A 229 2.44 -7.18 -9.60
N SER A 230 2.81 -8.30 -8.96
CA SER A 230 3.20 -9.53 -9.65
C SER A 230 1.96 -10.27 -10.13
N GLY A 231 1.92 -10.60 -11.42
CA GLY A 231 0.76 -11.19 -12.09
C GLY A 231 -0.25 -10.13 -12.55
N ARG A 232 -1.33 -10.59 -13.15
CA ARG A 232 -2.41 -9.73 -13.67
C ARG A 232 -3.49 -9.53 -12.61
N LEU A 233 -3.99 -8.31 -12.51
CA LEU A 233 -5.16 -7.98 -11.70
C LEU A 233 -6.42 -8.22 -12.54
N SER A 234 -7.30 -9.07 -12.06
CA SER A 234 -8.60 -9.32 -12.70
C SER A 234 -9.58 -8.18 -12.42
N GLY A 235 -10.39 -7.86 -13.43
CA GLY A 235 -11.37 -6.78 -13.36
C GLY A 235 -10.81 -5.40 -13.74
N ASN A 236 -11.73 -4.54 -14.17
CA ASN A 236 -11.43 -3.14 -14.57
C ASN A 236 -11.83 -2.13 -13.49
N HIS A 237 -12.09 -2.59 -12.25
CA HIS A 237 -12.46 -1.70 -11.16
C HIS A 237 -11.23 -0.94 -10.66
N SER A 238 -11.26 0.39 -10.72
CA SER A 238 -10.15 1.25 -10.25
C SER A 238 -9.79 1.00 -8.78
N GLU A 239 -10.74 0.55 -7.97
CA GLU A 239 -10.58 0.30 -6.53
C GLU A 239 -9.48 -0.74 -6.25
N ILE A 240 -9.40 -1.83 -7.02
CA ILE A 240 -8.36 -2.86 -6.82
C ILE A 240 -6.96 -2.30 -7.02
N HIS A 241 -6.78 -1.39 -7.99
CA HIS A 241 -5.51 -0.75 -8.27
C HIS A 241 -5.12 0.21 -7.15
N LEU A 242 -6.07 0.97 -6.58
CA LEU A 242 -5.84 1.83 -5.41
C LEU A 242 -5.43 1.03 -4.16
N ILE A 243 -6.11 -0.10 -3.90
CA ILE A 243 -5.83 -0.99 -2.78
C ILE A 243 -4.44 -1.62 -2.93
N CYS A 244 -4.09 -2.09 -4.14
CA CYS A 244 -2.76 -2.63 -4.43
C CYS A 244 -1.65 -1.58 -4.33
N LEU A 245 -1.91 -0.34 -4.77
CA LEU A 245 -0.97 0.78 -4.61
C LEU A 245 -0.73 1.09 -3.12
N ALA A 246 -1.78 1.08 -2.30
CA ALA A 246 -1.67 1.23 -0.85
C ALA A 246 -0.81 0.11 -0.21
N TYR A 247 -0.90 -1.14 -0.70
CA TYR A 247 -0.01 -2.22 -0.28
C TYR A 247 1.45 -1.91 -0.63
N MET A 248 1.71 -1.49 -1.88
CA MET A 248 3.06 -1.22 -2.37
C MET A 248 3.69 0.02 -1.72
N SER A 249 2.88 0.97 -1.25
CA SER A 249 3.35 2.23 -0.67
C SER A 249 4.14 2.08 0.63
N ASP A 250 3.98 0.96 1.36
CA ASP A 250 4.76 0.65 2.57
C ASP A 250 6.13 0.01 2.25
N MET A 251 6.38 -0.33 0.97
CA MET A 251 7.62 -1.00 0.57
C MET A 251 8.78 0.00 0.48
N GLY A 252 9.76 -0.15 1.36
CA GLY A 252 11.01 0.61 1.29
C GLY A 252 11.00 2.01 1.91
N MET A 253 9.89 2.47 2.50
CA MET A 253 9.78 3.84 3.04
C MET A 253 10.87 4.21 4.03
N LEU A 254 11.28 3.30 4.89
CA LEU A 254 12.29 3.57 5.91
C LEU A 254 13.72 3.25 5.44
N SER A 255 13.88 2.45 4.38
CA SER A 255 15.19 2.03 3.88
C SER A 255 15.97 3.16 3.24
N CYS A 256 15.32 4.14 2.63
CA CYS A 256 15.96 5.26 1.96
C CYS A 256 16.86 6.09 2.90
N ALA A 257 16.57 6.13 4.20
CA ALA A 257 17.40 6.80 5.20
C ALA A 257 18.82 6.21 5.31
N TYR A 258 18.97 4.95 4.87
CA TYR A 258 20.25 4.22 4.94
C TYR A 258 21.11 4.38 3.68
N ALA A 259 20.61 5.04 2.64
CA ALA A 259 21.36 5.24 1.39
C ALA A 259 22.75 5.87 1.64
N PRO A 260 22.92 6.91 2.48
CA PRO A 260 24.24 7.48 2.82
C PRO A 260 25.17 6.54 3.58
N PHE A 261 24.66 5.41 4.05
CA PHE A 261 25.38 4.43 4.86
C PHE A 261 25.58 3.09 4.13
N GLY A 262 25.41 3.05 2.80
CA GLY A 262 25.55 1.82 2.00
C GLY A 262 24.32 0.94 1.97
N GLY A 263 23.16 1.48 2.35
CA GLY A 263 21.88 0.78 2.36
C GLY A 263 21.60 0.00 3.64
N ILE A 264 20.35 -0.38 3.81
CA ILE A 264 19.87 -1.06 5.03
C ILE A 264 20.55 -2.41 5.27
N SER A 265 20.88 -3.15 4.21
CA SER A 265 21.53 -4.45 4.30
C SER A 265 22.95 -4.38 4.89
N ALA A 266 23.61 -3.23 4.81
CA ALA A 266 24.93 -3.02 5.40
C ALA A 266 24.86 -2.65 6.89
N GLN A 267 23.73 -2.12 7.35
CA GLN A 267 23.59 -1.49 8.68
C GLN A 267 22.86 -2.33 9.72
N HIS A 268 22.09 -3.34 9.31
CA HIS A 268 21.40 -4.30 10.17
C HIS A 268 20.74 -3.68 11.42
N PRO A 269 19.72 -2.81 11.29
CA PRO A 269 19.08 -2.20 12.45
C PRO A 269 18.53 -3.27 13.39
N SER A 270 18.68 -3.09 14.68
CA SER A 270 18.14 -3.99 15.72
C SER A 270 16.61 -3.89 15.81
N MET A 271 16.05 -2.75 15.38
CA MET A 271 14.61 -2.52 15.24
C MET A 271 14.36 -1.54 14.10
N LEU A 272 13.43 -1.91 13.23
CA LEU A 272 12.88 -1.03 12.20
C LEU A 272 11.38 -1.34 12.08
N VAL A 273 10.53 -0.37 12.44
CA VAL A 273 9.07 -0.52 12.45
C VAL A 273 8.40 0.79 12.07
N SER A 274 7.31 0.71 11.35
CA SER A 274 6.46 1.86 11.01
C SER A 274 5.67 2.33 12.23
N LEU A 275 5.47 3.63 12.37
CA LEU A 275 4.66 4.26 13.42
C LEU A 275 3.34 4.77 12.85
N ASP A 276 3.38 5.42 11.69
CA ASP A 276 2.22 5.92 10.96
C ASP A 276 2.36 5.70 9.46
N HIS A 277 1.29 5.96 8.72
CA HIS A 277 1.29 6.02 7.25
C HIS A 277 0.17 6.93 6.77
N SER A 278 0.51 7.92 5.96
CA SER A 278 -0.43 8.87 5.37
C SER A 278 -0.36 8.82 3.86
N MET A 279 -1.51 8.83 3.18
CA MET A 279 -1.62 8.67 1.73
C MET A 279 -2.56 9.70 1.14
N TRP A 280 -2.24 10.17 -0.07
CA TRP A 280 -3.08 11.02 -0.91
C TRP A 280 -3.14 10.43 -2.32
N PHE A 281 -4.34 10.16 -2.80
CA PHE A 281 -4.61 9.61 -4.12
C PHE A 281 -4.97 10.78 -5.05
N HIS A 282 -4.18 10.99 -6.10
CA HIS A 282 -4.34 12.11 -7.03
C HIS A 282 -5.08 11.70 -8.30
N SER A 283 -5.08 10.41 -8.64
CA SER A 283 -5.77 9.85 -9.79
C SER A 283 -6.25 8.43 -9.48
N THR A 284 -7.32 8.02 -10.14
CA THR A 284 -7.80 6.63 -10.19
C THR A 284 -7.55 5.98 -11.55
N ASP A 285 -6.98 6.74 -12.50
CA ASP A 285 -6.72 6.31 -13.88
C ASP A 285 -5.29 5.77 -14.01
N PHE A 286 -5.08 4.57 -13.51
CA PHE A 286 -3.84 3.81 -13.64
C PHE A 286 -4.09 2.32 -13.36
N ARG A 287 -3.13 1.48 -13.75
CA ARG A 287 -3.11 0.07 -13.34
C ARG A 287 -1.92 -0.19 -12.41
N ALA A 288 -2.15 -0.89 -11.31
CA ALA A 288 -1.11 -1.24 -10.34
C ALA A 288 -0.25 -2.45 -10.81
N ASP A 289 -0.70 -3.18 -11.81
CA ASP A 289 0.05 -4.24 -12.50
C ASP A 289 0.84 -3.73 -13.73
N ASP A 290 0.75 -2.41 -14.04
CA ASP A 290 1.71 -1.71 -14.88
C ASP A 290 2.84 -1.12 -14.03
N TRP A 291 3.97 -0.76 -14.67
CA TRP A 291 5.10 -0.18 -13.97
C TRP A 291 4.79 1.24 -13.46
N LEU A 292 4.98 1.43 -12.16
CA LEU A 292 4.85 2.70 -11.46
C LEU A 292 6.23 3.11 -10.90
N LEU A 293 6.62 4.37 -11.11
CA LEU A 293 7.85 4.92 -10.57
C LEU A 293 7.62 5.45 -9.15
N PHE A 294 8.33 4.89 -8.19
CA PHE A 294 8.37 5.36 -6.81
C PHE A 294 9.65 6.18 -6.58
N GLN A 295 9.51 7.39 -6.06
CA GLN A 295 10.60 8.19 -5.51
C GLN A 295 10.37 8.30 -4.01
N ILE A 296 11.24 7.72 -3.21
CA ILE A 296 11.19 7.82 -1.74
C ILE A 296 12.37 8.66 -1.28
N ARG A 297 12.09 9.65 -0.44
CA ARG A 297 13.07 10.56 0.16
C ARG A 297 12.92 10.56 1.67
N CYS A 298 14.00 10.32 2.39
CA CYS A 298 14.04 10.60 3.82
C CYS A 298 14.12 12.11 4.05
N VAL A 299 13.14 12.65 4.76
CA VAL A 299 13.09 14.06 5.14
C VAL A 299 13.99 14.33 6.35
N ARG A 300 13.90 13.43 7.34
CA ARG A 300 14.67 13.53 8.58
C ARG A 300 14.83 12.16 9.22
N ALA A 301 16.05 11.87 9.66
CA ALA A 301 16.35 10.74 10.52
C ALA A 301 17.11 11.25 11.77
N ALA A 302 16.47 11.22 12.93
CA ALA A 302 17.03 11.66 14.20
C ALA A 302 16.20 11.16 15.38
N GLY A 303 16.80 11.02 16.57
CA GLY A 303 16.07 10.60 17.79
C GLY A 303 15.39 9.24 17.64
N ALA A 304 16.04 8.30 16.95
CA ALA A 304 15.55 6.98 16.59
C ALA A 304 14.28 6.98 15.71
N ARG A 305 13.89 8.11 15.10
CA ARG A 305 12.80 8.19 14.14
C ARG A 305 13.29 8.54 12.74
N ILE A 306 12.60 8.03 11.76
CA ILE A 306 12.80 8.32 10.32
C ILE A 306 11.46 8.82 9.80
N LEU A 307 11.45 10.02 9.20
CA LEU A 307 10.33 10.51 8.40
C LEU A 307 10.72 10.46 6.94
N SER A 308 9.93 9.78 6.14
CA SER A 308 10.10 9.68 4.69
C SER A 308 8.85 10.10 3.96
N VAL A 309 9.02 10.63 2.75
CA VAL A 309 7.93 10.97 1.82
C VAL A 309 8.14 10.22 0.51
N CYS A 310 7.05 9.89 -0.15
CA CYS A 310 7.06 9.21 -1.44
C CYS A 310 6.13 9.91 -2.43
N ARG A 311 6.50 9.88 -3.70
CA ARG A 311 5.65 10.23 -4.85
C ARG A 311 5.67 9.09 -5.83
N VAL A 312 4.54 8.87 -6.51
CA VAL A 312 4.39 7.77 -7.47
C VAL A 312 3.82 8.30 -8.77
N TRP A 313 4.48 7.95 -9.87
CA TRP A 313 4.07 8.29 -11.23
C TRP A 313 3.82 7.04 -12.07
N THR A 314 2.93 7.16 -13.04
CA THR A 314 2.83 6.20 -14.15
C THR A 314 4.05 6.34 -15.08
N GLN A 315 4.26 5.37 -15.97
CA GLN A 315 5.30 5.48 -17.01
C GLN A 315 5.08 6.67 -17.97
N ALA A 316 3.84 7.14 -18.11
CA ALA A 316 3.51 8.32 -18.89
C ALA A 316 3.83 9.64 -18.19
N GLY A 317 4.31 9.60 -16.94
CA GLY A 317 4.70 10.78 -16.15
C GLY A 317 3.56 11.42 -15.35
N GLN A 318 2.38 10.80 -15.29
CA GLN A 318 1.29 11.29 -14.46
C GLN A 318 1.55 11.00 -12.99
N LEU A 319 1.56 12.03 -12.13
CA LEU A 319 1.59 11.89 -10.67
C LEU A 319 0.24 11.35 -10.20
N ILE A 320 0.23 10.13 -9.65
CA ILE A 320 -0.99 9.45 -9.23
C ILE A 320 -1.16 9.39 -7.72
N PHE A 321 -0.06 9.53 -6.97
CA PHE A 321 -0.09 9.26 -5.54
C PHE A 321 1.06 9.93 -4.80
N SER A 322 0.82 10.29 -3.54
CA SER A 322 1.85 10.69 -2.58
C SER A 322 1.61 10.02 -1.24
N CYS A 323 2.67 9.71 -0.51
CA CYS A 323 2.55 9.26 0.87
C CYS A 323 3.69 9.78 1.76
N ALA A 324 3.46 9.72 3.07
CA ALA A 324 4.44 10.00 4.11
C ALA A 324 4.36 8.93 5.20
N GLN A 325 5.52 8.59 5.79
CA GLN A 325 5.60 7.58 6.83
C GLN A 325 6.65 7.96 7.85
N GLU A 326 6.28 7.94 9.12
CA GLU A 326 7.26 7.93 10.21
C GLU A 326 7.50 6.50 10.70
N GLY A 327 8.75 6.20 11.05
CA GLY A 327 9.13 4.92 11.62
C GLY A 327 10.17 5.04 12.71
N LEU A 328 10.30 3.98 13.51
CA LEU A 328 11.30 3.84 14.55
C LEU A 328 12.44 2.99 14.05
N ALA A 329 13.68 3.51 14.15
CA ALA A 329 14.91 2.80 13.82
C ALA A 329 15.85 2.81 15.02
N ARG A 330 16.26 1.62 15.48
CA ARG A 330 17.26 1.47 16.55
C ARG A 330 18.44 0.65 16.07
N HIS A 331 19.64 1.00 16.51
CA HIS A 331 20.88 0.34 16.17
C HIS A 331 21.60 -0.06 17.45
N ALA A 332 22.26 -1.22 17.42
CA ALA A 332 23.11 -1.65 18.53
C ALA A 332 24.42 -0.86 18.55
N GLU A 333 24.92 -0.49 17.36
CA GLU A 333 26.18 0.24 17.17
C GLU A 333 25.94 1.50 16.35
N PRO A 334 26.80 2.53 16.49
CA PRO A 334 26.76 3.73 15.65
C PRO A 334 26.92 3.38 14.17
N LEU A 335 26.15 4.05 13.32
CA LEU A 335 26.25 3.89 11.87
C LEU A 335 27.52 4.58 11.34
N ARG A 336 28.17 3.94 10.34
CA ARG A 336 29.30 4.52 9.62
C ARG A 336 28.86 4.99 8.25
N ARG A 337 29.15 6.24 7.91
CA ARG A 337 28.88 6.77 6.57
C ARG A 337 29.85 6.17 5.56
N LEU A 338 29.44 6.10 4.30
CA LEU A 338 30.30 5.64 3.20
C LEU A 338 31.56 6.50 3.07
N GLU A 339 31.45 7.80 3.32
CA GLU A 339 32.59 8.75 3.30
C GLU A 339 33.66 8.43 4.34
N ASP A 340 33.25 7.89 5.48
CA ASP A 340 34.14 7.56 6.60
C ASP A 340 34.84 6.19 6.39
N THR A 341 34.47 5.45 5.34
CA THR A 341 35.06 4.15 5.05
C THR A 341 36.40 4.37 4.31
N PRO A 342 37.55 3.92 4.87
CA PRO A 342 38.82 4.05 4.16
C PRO A 342 38.68 3.40 2.78
N LYS A 343 38.98 4.13 1.70
CA LYS A 343 39.06 3.54 0.36
C LYS A 343 40.03 2.37 0.45
N ALA A 344 39.53 1.14 0.32
CA ALA A 344 40.39 -0.01 0.22
C ALA A 344 41.42 0.31 -0.89
N LYS A 345 42.70 0.29 -0.54
CA LYS A 345 43.75 0.37 -1.54
C LYS A 345 43.53 -0.79 -2.49
N LEU A 346 43.15 -0.46 -3.74
CA LEU A 346 43.12 -1.39 -4.86
C LEU A 346 44.52 -1.94 -5.13
#